data_e93795ead9443a8a7941bd297f93a056
#
_entry.id   e93795ead9443a8a7941bd297f93a056
#
_cell.length_a   1.000
_cell.length_b   1.000
_cell.length_c   1.000
_cell.angle_alpha   90.00
_cell.angle_beta   90.00
_cell.angle_gamma   90.00
#
_symmetry.space_group_name_H-M   'P 1'
#
loop_
_entity.id
_entity.type
_entity.pdbx_description
1 polymer ?
#
loop_
_entity_poly.entity_id
_entity_poly.type
_entity_poly.pdbx_seq_one_letter_code
_entity_poly.pdbx_strand_id
1 'polypeptide(L)'
;MTKGFGPDAVAAAASAGCRMIGENYAQELLDKRAIADDGGLAIHFIGRLQSNKVRLVADAVAVWETVDRPSLVDEIARRAPGATVLLQVNATGEPNKGGCPPDDLRALLERAHAAGLAVDGLMTVGPTEGGAEAARPGFRVVRSLVDELGLPTCSMGMTDDLEVAVEERTTRVRLGTALFGPRPSRP
;
A
#
# COMPACT_ATOMS: atom_id res chain seq x y z
N MET A 1 -9.89 0.91 -3.32
CA MET A 1 -9.66 0.49 -1.91
C MET A 1 -10.98 0.14 -1.27
N THR A 2 -11.11 -1.08 -0.75
CA THR A 2 -12.36 -1.61 -0.18
C THR A 2 -12.36 -1.65 1.36
N LYS A 3 -11.31 -1.09 2.00
CA LYS A 3 -11.24 -0.99 3.46
C LYS A 3 -12.43 -0.24 4.06
N GLY A 4 -13.06 -0.80 5.09
CA GLY A 4 -14.22 -0.21 5.75
C GLY A 4 -15.53 -0.29 4.96
N PHE A 5 -15.53 -0.95 3.80
CA PHE A 5 -16.72 -1.30 3.03
C PHE A 5 -16.99 -2.81 3.15
N GLY A 6 -18.23 -3.21 2.92
CA GLY A 6 -18.63 -4.62 2.92
C GLY A 6 -18.14 -5.41 1.69
N PRO A 7 -18.46 -6.71 1.65
CA PRO A 7 -18.18 -7.60 0.51
C PRO A 7 -18.72 -7.08 -0.83
N ASP A 8 -19.84 -6.39 -0.82
CA ASP A 8 -20.48 -5.82 -2.02
C ASP A 8 -19.56 -4.86 -2.77
N ALA A 9 -18.70 -4.12 -2.07
CA ALA A 9 -17.73 -3.23 -2.70
C ALA A 9 -16.64 -4.02 -3.45
N VAL A 10 -16.30 -5.22 -3.00
CA VAL A 10 -15.36 -6.12 -3.69
C VAL A 10 -16.00 -6.66 -4.97
N ALA A 11 -17.26 -7.13 -4.89
CA ALA A 11 -18.01 -7.60 -6.04
C ALA A 11 -18.21 -6.48 -7.08
N ALA A 12 -18.52 -5.26 -6.64
CA ALA A 12 -18.64 -4.10 -7.51
C ALA A 12 -17.33 -3.76 -8.21
N ALA A 13 -16.19 -3.82 -7.48
CA ALA A 13 -14.87 -3.61 -8.07
C ALA A 13 -14.55 -4.65 -9.15
N ALA A 14 -14.84 -5.94 -8.90
CA ALA A 14 -14.66 -7.00 -9.89
C ALA A 14 -15.53 -6.77 -11.14
N SER A 15 -16.81 -6.46 -10.94
CA SER A 15 -17.76 -6.18 -12.03
C SER A 15 -17.37 -4.96 -12.88
N ALA A 16 -16.70 -3.97 -12.25
CA ALA A 16 -16.16 -2.78 -12.93
C ALA A 16 -14.82 -3.03 -13.65
N GLY A 17 -14.31 -4.27 -13.65
CA GLY A 17 -13.07 -4.64 -14.32
C GLY A 17 -11.80 -4.21 -13.56
N CYS A 18 -11.89 -3.92 -12.26
CA CYS A 18 -10.70 -3.73 -11.44
C CYS A 18 -9.88 -5.03 -11.42
N ARG A 19 -8.57 -4.90 -11.29
CA ARG A 19 -7.64 -6.04 -11.18
C ARG A 19 -7.13 -6.26 -9.77
N MET A 20 -7.30 -5.26 -8.90
CA MET A 20 -6.77 -5.29 -7.54
C MET A 20 -7.67 -4.50 -6.59
N ILE A 21 -7.63 -4.90 -5.33
CA ILE A 21 -8.24 -4.18 -4.21
C ILE A 21 -7.21 -3.92 -3.13
N GLY A 22 -7.46 -2.92 -2.27
CA GLY A 22 -6.58 -2.59 -1.16
C GLY A 22 -7.30 -2.72 0.17
N GLU A 23 -6.71 -3.47 1.11
CA GLU A 23 -7.22 -3.71 2.45
C GLU A 23 -6.25 -3.25 3.52
N ASN A 24 -6.79 -2.74 4.63
CA ASN A 24 -5.98 -2.24 5.75
C ASN A 24 -5.97 -3.18 6.96
N TYR A 25 -6.97 -4.02 7.09
CA TYR A 25 -7.21 -4.81 8.28
C TYR A 25 -7.23 -6.29 7.92
N ALA A 26 -6.43 -7.09 8.64
CA ALA A 26 -6.30 -8.52 8.36
C ALA A 26 -7.64 -9.26 8.42
N GLN A 27 -8.51 -8.91 9.39
CA GLN A 27 -9.82 -9.56 9.50
C GLN A 27 -10.73 -9.21 8.31
N GLU A 28 -10.84 -7.92 7.94
CA GLU A 28 -11.64 -7.51 6.79
C GLU A 28 -11.15 -8.16 5.48
N LEU A 29 -9.84 -8.34 5.34
CA LEU A 29 -9.24 -9.04 4.21
C LEU A 29 -9.71 -10.48 4.15
N LEU A 30 -9.64 -11.20 5.26
CA LEU A 30 -10.05 -12.61 5.33
C LEU A 30 -11.54 -12.78 5.03
N ASP A 31 -12.39 -11.89 5.55
CA ASP A 31 -13.84 -11.92 5.33
C ASP A 31 -14.21 -11.68 3.84
N LYS A 32 -13.34 -11.00 3.09
CA LYS A 32 -13.55 -10.64 1.68
C LYS A 32 -12.79 -11.52 0.69
N ARG A 33 -11.89 -12.36 1.19
CA ARG A 33 -10.97 -13.16 0.36
C ARG A 33 -11.70 -13.99 -0.70
N ALA A 34 -12.70 -14.75 -0.30
CA ALA A 34 -13.42 -15.63 -1.23
C ALA A 34 -14.02 -14.85 -2.42
N ILE A 35 -14.61 -13.68 -2.16
CA ILE A 35 -15.19 -12.84 -3.22
C ILE A 35 -14.10 -12.21 -4.11
N ALA A 36 -12.96 -11.86 -3.52
CA ALA A 36 -11.84 -11.35 -4.29
C ALA A 36 -11.24 -12.43 -5.21
N ASP A 37 -11.08 -13.66 -4.69
CA ASP A 37 -10.59 -14.81 -5.45
C ASP A 37 -11.55 -15.16 -6.60
N ASP A 38 -12.86 -15.25 -6.34
CA ASP A 38 -13.89 -15.49 -7.34
C ASP A 38 -13.92 -14.41 -8.43
N GLY A 39 -13.67 -13.15 -8.03
CA GLY A 39 -13.60 -12.00 -8.94
C GLY A 39 -12.25 -11.83 -9.66
N GLY A 40 -11.28 -12.70 -9.40
CA GLY A 40 -9.92 -12.59 -9.96
C GLY A 40 -9.16 -11.35 -9.53
N LEU A 41 -9.44 -10.83 -8.32
CA LEU A 41 -8.85 -9.60 -7.79
C LEU A 41 -7.60 -9.91 -6.96
N ALA A 42 -6.48 -9.28 -7.28
CA ALA A 42 -5.30 -9.28 -6.43
C ALA A 42 -5.53 -8.45 -5.16
N ILE A 43 -5.26 -9.01 -3.99
CA ILE A 43 -5.41 -8.31 -2.73
C ILE A 43 -4.08 -7.65 -2.35
N HIS A 44 -4.08 -6.32 -2.25
CA HIS A 44 -2.96 -5.53 -1.75
C HIS A 44 -3.18 -5.17 -0.29
N PHE A 45 -2.20 -5.46 0.56
CA PHE A 45 -2.23 -5.03 1.95
C PHE A 45 -1.60 -3.64 2.06
N ILE A 46 -2.44 -2.65 2.42
CA ILE A 46 -2.05 -1.23 2.45
C ILE A 46 -2.21 -0.59 3.84
N GLY A 47 -2.50 -1.38 4.86
CA GLY A 47 -2.61 -0.94 6.25
C GLY A 47 -1.30 -1.08 7.02
N ARG A 48 -1.20 -0.37 8.16
CA ARG A 48 -0.06 -0.54 9.07
C ARG A 48 -0.12 -1.92 9.72
N LEU A 49 0.76 -2.82 9.27
CA LEU A 49 0.73 -4.21 9.70
C LEU A 49 1.66 -4.46 10.90
N GLN A 50 1.11 -5.07 11.93
CA GLN A 50 1.91 -5.67 12.99
C GLN A 50 2.53 -6.98 12.48
N SER A 51 3.82 -7.22 12.76
CA SER A 51 4.54 -8.39 12.23
C SER A 51 3.86 -9.72 12.62
N ASN A 52 3.31 -9.82 13.83
CA ASN A 52 2.60 -11.03 14.27
C ASN A 52 1.29 -11.33 13.51
N LYS A 53 0.76 -10.35 12.75
CA LYS A 53 -0.45 -10.50 11.94
C LYS A 53 -0.15 -10.99 10.52
N VAL A 54 1.09 -10.90 10.04
CA VAL A 54 1.49 -11.38 8.71
C VAL A 54 1.03 -12.82 8.50
N ARG A 55 1.23 -13.71 9.47
CA ARG A 55 0.84 -15.12 9.41
C ARG A 55 -0.64 -15.39 9.09
N LEU A 56 -1.51 -14.42 9.36
CA LEU A 56 -2.96 -14.59 9.17
C LEU A 56 -3.38 -14.38 7.71
N VAL A 57 -2.61 -13.60 6.96
CA VAL A 57 -2.99 -13.15 5.62
C VAL A 57 -1.94 -13.46 4.55
N ALA A 58 -0.87 -14.15 4.94
CA ALA A 58 0.29 -14.39 4.07
C ALA A 58 -0.05 -15.09 2.75
N ASP A 59 -1.01 -15.98 2.77
CA ASP A 59 -1.49 -16.76 1.62
C ASP A 59 -2.57 -16.05 0.78
N ALA A 60 -3.03 -14.89 1.23
CA ALA A 60 -4.08 -14.11 0.55
C ALA A 60 -3.56 -12.78 -0.04
N VAL A 61 -2.41 -12.29 0.42
CA VAL A 61 -1.86 -11.01 -0.02
C VAL A 61 -0.96 -11.18 -1.23
N ALA A 62 -1.34 -10.56 -2.34
CA ALA A 62 -0.54 -10.52 -3.55
C ALA A 62 0.60 -9.50 -3.48
N VAL A 63 0.35 -8.33 -2.88
CA VAL A 63 1.35 -7.26 -2.73
C VAL A 63 1.24 -6.60 -1.35
N TRP A 64 2.39 -6.45 -0.66
CA TRP A 64 2.50 -5.78 0.62
C TRP A 64 3.02 -4.35 0.41
N GLU A 65 2.17 -3.34 0.53
CA GLU A 65 2.54 -1.95 0.20
C GLU A 65 3.05 -1.11 1.39
N THR A 66 3.08 -1.67 2.60
CA THR A 66 3.41 -0.92 3.84
C THR A 66 4.62 -1.49 4.57
N VAL A 67 5.61 -1.95 3.82
CA VAL A 67 6.84 -2.52 4.39
C VAL A 67 7.79 -1.40 4.75
N ASP A 68 7.93 -1.11 6.04
CA ASP A 68 8.60 0.08 6.56
C ASP A 68 9.74 -0.20 7.55
N ARG A 69 10.01 -1.46 7.88
CA ARG A 69 11.00 -1.82 8.90
C ARG A 69 11.54 -3.24 8.73
N PRO A 70 12.77 -3.52 9.22
CA PRO A 70 13.41 -4.84 9.11
C PRO A 70 12.57 -6.00 9.66
N SER A 71 11.93 -5.83 10.82
CA SER A 71 11.13 -6.89 11.44
C SER A 71 9.91 -7.31 10.60
N LEU A 72 9.38 -6.40 9.78
CA LEU A 72 8.27 -6.72 8.87
C LEU A 72 8.79 -7.41 7.61
N VAL A 73 9.95 -6.99 7.08
CA VAL A 73 10.65 -7.67 5.99
C VAL A 73 10.90 -9.14 6.35
N ASP A 74 11.50 -9.38 7.51
CA ASP A 74 11.85 -10.73 7.96
C ASP A 74 10.62 -11.62 8.14
N GLU A 75 9.54 -11.08 8.71
CA GLU A 75 8.33 -11.87 8.93
C GLU A 75 7.59 -12.17 7.61
N ILE A 76 7.55 -11.22 6.67
CA ILE A 76 6.97 -11.47 5.34
C ILE A 76 7.81 -12.51 4.60
N ALA A 77 9.13 -12.37 4.56
CA ALA A 77 10.01 -13.33 3.89
C ALA A 77 9.86 -14.75 4.46
N ARG A 78 9.68 -14.85 5.79
CA ARG A 78 9.47 -16.13 6.46
C ARG A 78 8.12 -16.76 6.15
N ARG A 79 7.05 -15.96 5.97
CA ARG A 79 5.66 -16.44 5.79
C ARG A 79 5.23 -16.56 4.35
N ALA A 80 5.78 -15.71 3.51
CA ALA A 80 5.50 -15.62 2.07
C ALA A 80 6.81 -15.44 1.30
N PRO A 81 7.64 -16.48 1.19
CA PRO A 81 8.92 -16.41 0.47
C PRO A 81 8.72 -15.92 -0.97
N GLY A 82 9.54 -14.99 -1.42
CA GLY A 82 9.44 -14.38 -2.76
C GLY A 82 8.30 -13.37 -2.93
N ALA A 83 7.60 -13.00 -1.85
CA ALA A 83 6.48 -12.07 -1.93
C ALA A 83 6.87 -10.73 -2.57
N THR A 84 5.93 -10.16 -3.33
CA THR A 84 6.05 -8.82 -3.88
C THR A 84 5.74 -7.77 -2.82
N VAL A 85 6.63 -6.80 -2.67
CA VAL A 85 6.51 -5.72 -1.67
C VAL A 85 6.73 -4.35 -2.29
N LEU A 86 6.08 -3.32 -1.72
CA LEU A 86 6.50 -1.93 -1.85
C LEU A 86 7.06 -1.49 -0.49
N LEU A 87 8.18 -0.76 -0.51
CA LEU A 87 8.70 -0.17 0.70
C LEU A 87 7.98 1.15 0.96
N GLN A 88 7.47 1.31 2.17
CA GLN A 88 6.79 2.54 2.55
C GLN A 88 7.80 3.56 3.07
N VAL A 89 7.77 4.76 2.46
CA VAL A 89 8.63 5.90 2.82
C VAL A 89 7.78 6.97 3.51
N ASN A 90 8.23 7.44 4.67
CA ASN A 90 7.68 8.61 5.34
C ASN A 90 8.38 9.87 4.82
N ALA A 91 7.86 10.44 3.75
CA ALA A 91 8.40 11.65 3.13
C ALA A 91 7.83 12.95 3.75
N THR A 92 6.93 12.85 4.75
CA THR A 92 6.34 14.01 5.43
C THR A 92 7.06 14.37 6.72
N GLY A 93 7.86 13.45 7.28
CA GLY A 93 8.52 13.62 8.58
C GLY A 93 7.57 13.56 9.79
N GLU A 94 6.28 13.26 9.59
CA GLU A 94 5.32 13.14 10.69
C GLU A 94 5.61 11.88 11.52
N PRO A 95 5.89 12.00 12.83
CA PRO A 95 6.38 10.87 13.65
C PRO A 95 5.34 9.75 13.84
N ASN A 96 4.05 10.05 13.66
CA ASN A 96 2.96 9.09 13.84
C ASN A 96 2.57 8.36 12.55
N LYS A 97 3.18 8.70 11.41
CA LYS A 97 2.98 7.99 10.14
C LYS A 97 3.87 6.78 10.02
N GLY A 98 3.34 5.75 9.35
CA GLY A 98 4.16 4.62 8.89
C GLY A 98 5.09 5.04 7.76
N GLY A 99 6.11 4.24 7.55
CA GLY A 99 7.14 4.46 6.55
C GLY A 99 8.52 4.65 7.19
N CYS A 100 9.56 4.12 6.55
CA CYS A 100 10.93 4.43 6.94
C CYS A 100 11.29 5.86 6.52
N PRO A 101 12.22 6.55 7.23
CA PRO A 101 12.83 7.77 6.73
C PRO A 101 13.46 7.56 5.34
N PRO A 102 13.50 8.57 4.47
CA PRO A 102 14.16 8.44 3.16
C PRO A 102 15.62 7.97 3.27
N ASP A 103 16.34 8.41 4.28
CA ASP A 103 17.74 8.04 4.52
C ASP A 103 17.94 6.56 4.86
N ASP A 104 16.94 5.93 5.47
CA ASP A 104 16.97 4.50 5.84
C ASP A 104 16.50 3.57 4.70
N LEU A 105 15.98 4.13 3.59
CA LEU A 105 15.37 3.35 2.51
C LEU A 105 16.34 2.37 1.87
N ARG A 106 17.60 2.77 1.63
CA ARG A 106 18.59 1.91 0.98
C ARG A 106 18.89 0.67 1.81
N ALA A 107 19.08 0.85 3.12
CA ALA A 107 19.33 -0.26 4.04
C ALA A 107 18.12 -1.21 4.11
N LEU A 108 16.89 -0.67 4.09
CA LEU A 108 15.66 -1.48 4.07
C LEU A 108 15.51 -2.25 2.74
N LEU A 109 15.85 -1.63 1.61
CA LEU A 109 15.84 -2.24 0.28
C LEU A 109 16.84 -3.41 0.21
N GLU A 110 18.07 -3.19 0.66
CA GLU A 110 19.12 -4.23 0.71
C GLU A 110 18.66 -5.41 1.57
N ARG A 111 18.05 -5.11 2.73
CA ARG A 111 17.50 -6.16 3.60
C ARG A 111 16.37 -6.94 2.93
N ALA A 112 15.46 -6.28 2.23
CA ALA A 112 14.36 -6.93 1.52
C ALA A 112 14.89 -7.86 0.42
N HIS A 113 15.86 -7.41 -0.37
CA HIS A 113 16.51 -8.23 -1.39
C HIS A 113 17.27 -9.41 -0.78
N ALA A 114 18.05 -9.18 0.29
CA ALA A 114 18.78 -10.26 0.99
C ALA A 114 17.83 -11.31 1.60
N ALA A 115 16.63 -10.89 2.00
CA ALA A 115 15.57 -11.77 2.47
C ALA A 115 14.80 -12.50 1.34
N GLY A 116 15.14 -12.25 0.07
CA GLY A 116 14.52 -12.86 -1.10
C GLY A 116 13.15 -12.32 -1.47
N LEU A 117 12.79 -11.11 -1.01
CA LEU A 117 11.56 -10.45 -1.42
C LEU A 117 11.71 -9.74 -2.78
N ALA A 118 10.63 -9.72 -3.57
CA ALA A 118 10.55 -8.97 -4.82
C ALA A 118 10.11 -7.53 -4.53
N VAL A 119 11.06 -6.58 -4.51
CA VAL A 119 10.72 -5.16 -4.31
C VAL A 119 10.28 -4.55 -5.64
N ASP A 120 8.98 -4.29 -5.78
CA ASP A 120 8.34 -3.75 -6.99
C ASP A 120 8.25 -2.22 -6.99
N GLY A 121 8.52 -1.56 -5.88
CA GLY A 121 8.41 -0.10 -5.82
C GLY A 121 8.39 0.50 -4.45
N LEU A 122 7.98 1.77 -4.41
CA LEU A 122 7.80 2.53 -3.19
C LEU A 122 6.37 2.98 -3.00
N MET A 123 5.96 3.16 -1.75
CA MET A 123 4.67 3.71 -1.37
C MET A 123 4.84 4.88 -0.40
N THR A 124 3.99 5.90 -0.52
CA THR A 124 3.91 6.97 0.47
C THR A 124 2.49 7.49 0.65
N VAL A 125 2.28 8.22 1.75
CA VAL A 125 1.02 8.91 2.08
C VAL A 125 1.34 10.38 2.29
N GLY A 126 0.56 11.26 1.68
CA GLY A 126 0.67 12.71 1.85
C GLY A 126 0.49 13.18 3.31
N PRO A 127 0.76 14.43 3.65
CA PRO A 127 0.64 14.96 5.00
C PRO A 127 -0.81 14.90 5.50
N THR A 128 -0.98 14.92 6.83
CA THR A 128 -2.31 14.86 7.46
C THR A 128 -3.06 16.16 7.28
N GLU A 129 -2.33 17.27 7.23
CA GLU A 129 -2.87 18.63 7.12
C GLU A 129 -2.26 19.37 5.93
N GLY A 130 -2.87 20.49 5.54
CA GLY A 130 -2.35 21.37 4.49
C GLY A 130 -2.94 21.17 3.10
N GLY A 131 -3.90 20.23 2.94
CA GLY A 131 -4.57 19.99 1.67
C GLY A 131 -3.70 19.28 0.62
N ALA A 132 -4.21 19.18 -0.60
CA ALA A 132 -3.57 18.41 -1.68
C ALA A 132 -2.15 18.87 -2.01
N GLU A 133 -1.95 20.17 -2.14
CA GLU A 133 -0.63 20.75 -2.50
C GLU A 133 0.47 20.48 -1.47
N ALA A 134 0.12 20.31 -0.20
CA ALA A 134 1.08 19.97 0.83
C ALA A 134 1.69 18.55 0.63
N ALA A 135 1.07 17.69 -0.16
CA ALA A 135 1.61 16.38 -0.50
C ALA A 135 2.73 16.43 -1.55
N ARG A 136 2.73 17.47 -2.39
CA ARG A 136 3.64 17.60 -3.55
C ARG A 136 5.13 17.42 -3.21
N PRO A 137 5.69 18.08 -2.19
CA PRO A 137 7.12 17.89 -1.86
C PRO A 137 7.46 16.43 -1.53
N GLY A 138 6.62 15.78 -0.72
CA GLY A 138 6.82 14.37 -0.36
C GLY A 138 6.67 13.43 -1.57
N PHE A 139 5.72 13.68 -2.46
CA PHE A 139 5.52 12.91 -3.68
C PHE A 139 6.71 13.03 -4.63
N ARG A 140 7.29 14.22 -4.80
CA ARG A 140 8.53 14.44 -5.56
C ARG A 140 9.70 13.65 -5.01
N VAL A 141 9.89 13.68 -3.69
CA VAL A 141 10.95 12.90 -3.04
C VAL A 141 10.80 11.42 -3.37
N VAL A 142 9.61 10.85 -3.18
CA VAL A 142 9.39 9.42 -3.43
C VAL A 142 9.48 9.08 -4.91
N ARG A 143 8.99 9.94 -5.81
CA ARG A 143 9.14 9.75 -7.26
C ARG A 143 10.61 9.72 -7.66
N SER A 144 11.42 10.68 -7.16
CA SER A 144 12.87 10.70 -7.41
C SER A 144 13.55 9.42 -6.93
N LEU A 145 13.21 8.93 -5.75
CA LEU A 145 13.77 7.68 -5.21
C LEU A 145 13.38 6.46 -6.06
N VAL A 146 12.16 6.39 -6.56
CA VAL A 146 11.71 5.33 -7.47
C VAL A 146 12.51 5.37 -8.78
N ASP A 147 12.70 6.58 -9.36
CA ASP A 147 13.47 6.76 -10.59
C ASP A 147 14.95 6.40 -10.38
N GLU A 148 15.56 6.84 -9.28
CA GLU A 148 16.96 6.56 -8.92
C GLU A 148 17.22 5.06 -8.72
N LEU A 149 16.26 4.36 -8.10
CA LEU A 149 16.38 2.93 -7.82
C LEU A 149 15.93 2.06 -9.01
N GLY A 150 15.43 2.65 -10.09
CA GLY A 150 14.94 1.93 -11.27
C GLY A 150 13.71 1.05 -10.98
N LEU A 151 12.90 1.41 -9.99
CA LEU A 151 11.73 0.63 -9.60
C LEU A 151 10.51 0.96 -10.47
N PRO A 152 9.66 -0.02 -10.82
CA PRO A 152 8.53 0.23 -11.73
C PRO A 152 7.33 0.91 -11.06
N THR A 153 7.15 0.75 -9.75
CA THR A 153 5.93 1.21 -9.06
C THR A 153 6.19 2.37 -8.11
N CYS A 154 5.41 3.45 -8.29
CA CYS A 154 5.28 4.56 -7.35
C CYS A 154 3.82 4.62 -6.89
N SER A 155 3.53 4.11 -5.68
CA SER A 155 2.18 4.10 -5.09
C SER A 155 2.00 5.33 -4.21
N MET A 156 1.30 6.34 -4.72
CA MET A 156 0.96 7.57 -4.01
C MET A 156 -0.32 8.17 -4.57
N GLY A 157 -1.00 8.97 -3.75
CA GLY A 157 -2.27 9.60 -4.11
C GLY A 157 -3.49 8.81 -3.63
N MET A 158 -4.38 9.55 -3.00
CA MET A 158 -5.70 9.15 -2.54
C MET A 158 -6.74 10.12 -3.09
N THR A 159 -8.00 10.05 -2.64
CA THR A 159 -9.08 10.90 -3.14
C THR A 159 -8.75 12.40 -3.11
N ASP A 160 -8.16 12.87 -2.00
CA ASP A 160 -8.01 14.29 -1.75
C ASP A 160 -6.75 14.90 -2.40
N ASP A 161 -5.76 14.09 -2.76
CA ASP A 161 -4.48 14.50 -3.35
C ASP A 161 -4.19 13.80 -4.70
N LEU A 162 -5.24 13.27 -5.34
CA LEU A 162 -5.14 12.51 -6.60
C LEU A 162 -4.49 13.30 -7.73
N GLU A 163 -4.94 14.53 -7.96
CA GLU A 163 -4.45 15.37 -9.06
C GLU A 163 -2.95 15.66 -8.90
N VAL A 164 -2.55 16.03 -7.68
CA VAL A 164 -1.13 16.26 -7.35
C VAL A 164 -0.30 14.99 -7.55
N ALA A 165 -0.82 13.83 -7.15
CA ALA A 165 -0.12 12.57 -7.35
C ALA A 165 0.06 12.22 -8.84
N VAL A 166 -0.94 12.51 -9.68
CA VAL A 166 -0.87 12.32 -11.14
C VAL A 166 0.16 13.27 -11.76
N GLU A 167 0.16 14.54 -11.38
CA GLU A 167 1.15 15.52 -11.83
C GLU A 167 2.58 15.11 -11.44
N GLU A 168 2.74 14.54 -10.26
CA GLU A 168 4.02 14.02 -9.78
C GLU A 168 4.29 12.57 -10.23
N ARG A 169 3.61 12.10 -11.29
CA ARG A 169 3.88 10.86 -12.02
C ARG A 169 3.73 9.59 -11.18
N THR A 170 2.64 9.53 -10.36
CA THR A 170 2.26 8.27 -9.72
C THR A 170 2.01 7.16 -10.76
N THR A 171 2.34 5.92 -10.45
CA THR A 171 1.98 4.76 -11.28
C THR A 171 0.84 3.94 -10.66
N ARG A 172 0.51 4.21 -9.39
CA ARG A 172 -0.57 3.54 -8.66
C ARG A 172 -1.23 4.49 -7.67
N VAL A 173 -2.55 4.64 -7.77
CA VAL A 173 -3.37 5.43 -6.86
C VAL A 173 -4.24 4.53 -5.97
N ARG A 174 -4.62 5.03 -4.78
CA ARG A 174 -5.38 4.28 -3.79
C ARG A 174 -6.72 4.95 -3.51
N LEU A 175 -7.70 4.71 -4.39
CA LEU A 175 -9.00 5.35 -4.34
C LEU A 175 -10.02 4.50 -3.57
N GLY A 176 -10.73 5.11 -2.65
CA GLY A 176 -11.82 4.50 -1.86
C GLY A 176 -13.06 5.37 -1.94
N THR A 177 -13.09 6.47 -1.19
CA THR A 177 -14.23 7.39 -1.11
C THR A 177 -14.66 7.94 -2.46
N ALA A 178 -13.72 8.19 -3.37
CA ALA A 178 -14.03 8.64 -4.74
C ALA A 178 -14.82 7.61 -5.55
N LEU A 179 -14.72 6.31 -5.23
CA LEU A 179 -15.40 5.23 -5.97
C LEU A 179 -16.66 4.72 -5.26
N PHE A 180 -16.64 4.64 -3.94
CA PHE A 180 -17.67 3.97 -3.14
C PHE A 180 -18.47 4.94 -2.25
N GLY A 181 -18.14 6.25 -2.30
CA GLY A 181 -18.74 7.24 -1.41
C GLY A 181 -18.19 7.18 0.03
N PRO A 182 -18.84 7.88 0.97
CA PRO A 182 -18.44 7.89 2.38
C PRO A 182 -18.55 6.48 2.99
N ARG A 183 -17.62 6.17 3.88
CA ARG A 183 -17.66 4.87 4.59
C ARG A 183 -18.89 4.78 5.48
N PRO A 184 -19.53 3.59 5.53
CA PRO A 184 -20.59 3.34 6.51
C PRO A 184 -20.02 3.54 7.92
N SER A 185 -20.83 4.16 8.80
CA SER A 185 -20.48 4.25 10.22
C SER A 185 -20.29 2.83 10.76
N ARG A 186 -19.21 2.58 11.48
CA ARG A 186 -19.09 1.31 12.21
C ARG A 186 -20.15 1.28 13.30
N PRO A 187 -20.89 0.17 13.43
CA PRO A 187 -21.84 -0.01 14.54
C PRO A 187 -21.13 0.01 15.90
#